data_2a456e49a9635b8a98becc5241569ea2
#
_entry.id   2a456e49a9635b8a98becc5241569ea2
#
_cell.length_a   1.000
_cell.length_b   1.000
_cell.length_c   1.000
_cell.angle_alpha   90.00
_cell.angle_beta   90.00
_cell.angle_gamma   90.00
#
_symmetry.space_group_name_H-M   'P 1'
#
loop_
_entity.id
_entity.type
_entity.pdbx_description
1 polymer ?
#
loop_
_entity_poly.entity_id
_entity_poly.type
_entity_poly.pdbx_seq_one_letter_code
_entity_poly.pdbx_strand_id
1 'polypeptide(L)'
;MIVKNKQVQIYRWYMFEREIKKYQKKEDFNTVKSNYKKLLEDSIKLRFRADVNVGFNISGGVDSSTLLAFVNKMYGNDNINAYTFYTNDKRYDELFWVESMIQTTQCPLTKVLTTSDEVISLSKKISFYQDEPYGGIPTIAYSKIFESARNNGTLVLLDGQGMDEQWAGYDYYTKNINAIIQGLKTTPFRPNVLKREFLKKASKPVYKKPFSEEILNLQYRDLFYTKIPRALRFNDRISMAHSTELREPFLDHRLVEYAFSQPLLYKIKEGIQKYMLRDIVREFLTDRISFAPKRPLQTPQREWLAGDLKEQVSQMINEIKYSKFSHWFDITCLEKEWDHYQKGQQDSSFHVWQWMNYTQLVN
;
A
#
# COMPACT_ATOMS: atom_id res chain seq x y z
N MET A 1 -19.79 16.36 -15.15
CA MET A 1 -20.16 16.66 -16.55
C MET A 1 -21.66 16.91 -16.60
N ILE A 2 -22.08 17.98 -17.26
CA ILE A 2 -23.49 18.25 -17.57
C ILE A 2 -23.63 18.22 -19.09
N VAL A 3 -24.64 17.51 -19.58
CA VAL A 3 -24.99 17.49 -21.00
C VAL A 3 -26.41 18.09 -21.12
N LYS A 4 -26.51 19.21 -21.82
CA LYS A 4 -27.78 19.91 -22.05
C LYS A 4 -27.80 20.49 -23.47
N ASN A 5 -28.87 20.27 -24.23
CA ASN A 5 -29.04 20.79 -25.59
C ASN A 5 -27.84 20.49 -26.52
N LYS A 6 -27.31 19.24 -26.49
CA LYS A 6 -26.13 18.78 -27.25
C LYS A 6 -24.81 19.50 -26.86
N GLN A 7 -24.79 20.31 -25.83
CA GLN A 7 -23.59 20.92 -25.28
C GLN A 7 -23.07 20.13 -24.09
N VAL A 8 -21.76 19.97 -24.02
CA VAL A 8 -21.06 19.28 -22.91
C VAL A 8 -20.33 20.31 -22.08
N GLN A 9 -20.65 20.39 -20.80
CA GLN A 9 -19.95 21.22 -19.84
C GLN A 9 -19.25 20.34 -18.82
N ILE A 10 -17.93 20.47 -18.69
CA ILE A 10 -17.11 19.74 -17.73
C ILE A 10 -16.64 20.70 -16.66
N TYR A 11 -16.93 20.37 -15.40
CA TYR A 11 -16.45 21.14 -14.26
C TYR A 11 -16.04 20.19 -13.11
N ARG A 12 -15.06 20.63 -12.31
CA ARG A 12 -14.65 19.93 -11.09
C ARG A 12 -15.60 20.33 -9.96
N TRP A 13 -16.43 19.41 -9.51
CA TRP A 13 -17.43 19.63 -8.46
C TRP A 13 -16.83 19.51 -7.04
N TYR A 14 -15.79 18.69 -6.87
CA TYR A 14 -15.12 18.47 -5.59
C TYR A 14 -13.70 19.03 -5.64
N MET A 15 -13.35 19.83 -4.63
CA MET A 15 -12.03 20.43 -4.48
C MET A 15 -11.55 20.20 -3.04
N PHE A 16 -10.67 19.22 -2.87
CA PHE A 16 -10.15 18.80 -1.58
C PHE A 16 -9.58 19.98 -0.78
N GLU A 17 -8.82 20.86 -1.42
CA GLU A 17 -8.19 22.03 -0.85
C GLU A 17 -9.22 23.04 -0.27
N ARG A 18 -10.45 23.00 -0.77
CA ARG A 18 -11.56 23.78 -0.26
C ARG A 18 -12.28 23.07 0.88
N GLU A 19 -12.47 21.76 0.76
CA GLU A 19 -13.21 20.98 1.74
C GLU A 19 -12.50 20.92 3.09
N ILE A 20 -11.16 20.74 3.11
CA ILE A 20 -10.38 20.72 4.35
C ILE A 20 -10.46 22.03 5.16
N LYS A 21 -10.71 23.19 4.50
CA LYS A 21 -10.86 24.47 5.19
C LYS A 21 -12.07 24.50 6.12
N LYS A 22 -13.08 23.67 5.90
CA LYS A 22 -14.24 23.55 6.78
C LYS A 22 -13.88 23.06 8.17
N TYR A 23 -12.78 22.30 8.30
CA TYR A 23 -12.30 21.69 9.54
C TYR A 23 -11.10 22.42 10.18
N GLN A 24 -10.65 23.54 9.60
CA GLN A 24 -9.51 24.32 10.13
C GLN A 24 -9.84 25.15 11.38
N LYS A 25 -10.73 24.65 12.24
CA LYS A 25 -10.96 25.22 13.57
C LYS A 25 -9.89 24.73 14.52
N LYS A 26 -9.39 25.62 15.37
CA LYS A 26 -8.48 25.23 16.47
C LYS A 26 -9.27 24.48 17.54
N GLU A 27 -9.34 23.17 17.40
CA GLU A 27 -9.87 22.27 18.42
C GLU A 27 -8.72 21.70 19.25
N ASP A 28 -8.96 21.43 20.54
CA ASP A 28 -7.99 20.74 21.37
C ASP A 28 -7.83 19.26 20.95
N PHE A 29 -6.75 18.63 21.39
CA PHE A 29 -6.42 17.25 21.05
C PHE A 29 -7.53 16.24 21.36
N ASN A 30 -8.16 16.35 22.52
CA ASN A 30 -9.19 15.41 22.97
C ASN A 30 -10.48 15.55 22.16
N THR A 31 -10.86 16.78 21.83
CA THR A 31 -11.99 17.07 20.94
C THR A 31 -11.76 16.49 19.55
N VAL A 32 -10.60 16.73 18.96
CA VAL A 32 -10.23 16.16 17.65
C VAL A 32 -10.22 14.63 17.69
N LYS A 33 -9.64 14.04 18.74
CA LYS A 33 -9.63 12.59 18.96
C LYS A 33 -11.04 12.02 19.01
N SER A 34 -11.94 12.64 19.78
CA SER A 34 -13.33 12.20 19.91
C SER A 34 -14.09 12.28 18.59
N ASN A 35 -13.93 13.40 17.85
CA ASN A 35 -14.58 13.60 16.57
C ASN A 35 -14.06 12.60 15.52
N TYR A 36 -12.76 12.37 15.48
CA TYR A 36 -12.17 11.38 14.56
C TYR A 36 -12.66 9.96 14.85
N LYS A 37 -12.75 9.56 16.12
CA LYS A 37 -13.31 8.25 16.52
C LYS A 37 -14.73 8.07 16.03
N LYS A 38 -15.61 9.08 16.20
CA LYS A 38 -17.01 9.03 15.71
C LYS A 38 -17.08 8.87 14.18
N LEU A 39 -16.26 9.63 13.46
CA LEU A 39 -16.20 9.52 11.99
C LEU A 39 -15.68 8.13 11.55
N LEU A 40 -14.71 7.59 12.29
CA LEU A 40 -14.15 6.26 11.99
C LEU A 40 -15.17 5.16 12.27
N GLU A 41 -15.88 5.20 13.39
CA GLU A 41 -16.96 4.26 13.72
C GLU A 41 -18.07 4.32 12.65
N ASP A 42 -18.48 5.50 12.20
CA ASP A 42 -19.48 5.65 11.15
C ASP A 42 -18.97 5.12 9.79
N SER A 43 -17.73 5.41 9.44
CA SER A 43 -17.10 4.90 8.22
C SER A 43 -17.03 3.37 8.19
N ILE A 44 -16.61 2.75 9.30
CA ILE A 44 -16.59 1.30 9.45
C ILE A 44 -18.01 0.74 9.32
N LYS A 45 -18.98 1.31 10.03
CA LYS A 45 -20.37 0.90 9.98
C LYS A 45 -20.94 0.91 8.56
N LEU A 46 -20.63 1.94 7.78
CA LEU A 46 -21.08 2.04 6.38
C LEU A 46 -20.46 0.94 5.51
N ARG A 47 -19.20 0.61 5.70
CA ARG A 47 -18.46 -0.37 4.91
C ARG A 47 -18.66 -1.80 5.39
N PHE A 48 -19.25 -1.98 6.56
CA PHE A 48 -19.63 -3.28 7.11
C PHE A 48 -20.99 -3.76 6.63
N ARG A 49 -21.77 -2.89 5.97
CA ARG A 49 -23.06 -3.27 5.38
C ARG A 49 -22.83 -4.26 4.24
N ALA A 50 -23.20 -5.50 4.46
CA ALA A 50 -23.09 -6.57 3.46
C ALA A 50 -24.12 -7.65 3.75
N ASP A 51 -24.60 -8.32 2.70
CA ASP A 51 -25.46 -9.50 2.77
C ASP A 51 -24.62 -10.81 2.78
N VAL A 52 -23.31 -10.67 2.91
CA VAL A 52 -22.30 -11.74 2.87
C VAL A 52 -21.28 -11.55 3.99
N ASN A 53 -20.49 -12.60 4.26
CA ASN A 53 -19.44 -12.54 5.27
C ASN A 53 -18.37 -11.49 4.92
N VAL A 54 -18.01 -10.71 5.93
CA VAL A 54 -16.98 -9.67 5.86
C VAL A 54 -15.75 -10.12 6.66
N GLY A 55 -14.59 -10.00 6.07
CA GLY A 55 -13.32 -10.30 6.72
C GLY A 55 -12.37 -9.11 6.70
N PHE A 56 -11.15 -9.32 7.17
CA PHE A 56 -10.12 -8.31 7.31
C PHE A 56 -8.80 -8.79 6.77
N ASN A 57 -8.17 -7.95 5.99
CA ASN A 57 -6.75 -8.10 5.67
C ASN A 57 -5.95 -7.43 6.79
N ILE A 58 -5.17 -8.20 7.54
CA ILE A 58 -4.41 -7.69 8.67
C ILE A 58 -2.91 -7.90 8.51
N SER A 59 -2.17 -6.86 8.78
CA SER A 59 -0.73 -6.87 9.02
C SER A 59 -0.45 -6.56 10.49
N GLY A 60 0.77 -6.72 10.93
CA GLY A 60 1.15 -6.32 12.29
C GLY A 60 1.24 -4.80 12.50
N GLY A 61 0.78 -4.00 11.56
CA GLY A 61 0.85 -2.54 11.60
C GLY A 61 -0.30 -1.88 12.38
N VAL A 62 -0.08 -0.66 12.88
CA VAL A 62 -1.07 0.09 13.67
C VAL A 62 -2.37 0.33 12.90
N ASP A 63 -2.34 0.44 11.57
CA ASP A 63 -3.52 0.74 10.75
C ASP A 63 -4.51 -0.42 10.74
N SER A 64 -4.06 -1.61 10.36
CA SER A 64 -4.88 -2.82 10.39
C SER A 64 -5.31 -3.18 11.81
N SER A 65 -4.44 -2.95 12.80
CA SER A 65 -4.77 -3.14 14.21
C SER A 65 -5.89 -2.20 14.68
N THR A 66 -5.87 -0.94 14.21
CA THR A 66 -6.95 0.02 14.48
C THR A 66 -8.28 -0.50 13.93
N LEU A 67 -8.28 -0.94 12.67
CA LEU A 67 -9.49 -1.43 12.02
C LEU A 67 -10.09 -2.61 12.79
N LEU A 68 -9.27 -3.62 13.08
CA LEU A 68 -9.74 -4.81 13.80
C LEU A 68 -10.22 -4.47 15.22
N ALA A 69 -9.52 -3.58 15.95
CA ALA A 69 -9.91 -3.17 17.29
C ALA A 69 -11.29 -2.49 17.31
N PHE A 70 -11.56 -1.59 16.36
CA PHE A 70 -12.85 -0.93 16.24
C PHE A 70 -13.97 -1.90 15.86
N VAL A 71 -13.71 -2.79 14.91
CA VAL A 71 -14.71 -3.78 14.51
C VAL A 71 -15.02 -4.75 15.63
N ASN A 72 -13.99 -5.26 16.32
CA ASN A 72 -14.18 -6.13 17.47
C ASN A 72 -15.02 -5.47 18.57
N LYS A 73 -14.77 -4.19 18.86
CA LYS A 73 -15.57 -3.40 19.80
C LYS A 73 -17.03 -3.25 19.35
N MET A 74 -17.26 -3.04 18.06
CA MET A 74 -18.61 -2.72 17.53
C MET A 74 -19.47 -3.96 17.29
N TYR A 75 -18.87 -5.08 16.90
CA TYR A 75 -19.57 -6.27 16.40
C TYR A 75 -19.17 -7.58 17.09
N GLY A 76 -18.16 -7.56 17.97
CA GLY A 76 -17.60 -8.79 18.53
C GLY A 76 -16.83 -9.59 17.48
N ASN A 77 -16.86 -10.93 17.61
CA ASN A 77 -16.13 -11.84 16.71
C ASN A 77 -17.05 -12.69 15.83
N ASP A 78 -18.34 -12.50 15.91
CA ASP A 78 -19.29 -13.30 15.15
C ASP A 78 -19.22 -12.97 13.65
N ASN A 79 -19.02 -14.02 12.85
CA ASN A 79 -18.95 -13.93 11.39
C ASN A 79 -17.81 -13.04 10.84
N ILE A 80 -16.74 -12.83 11.63
CA ILE A 80 -15.56 -12.07 11.27
C ILE A 80 -14.37 -13.03 11.13
N ASN A 81 -13.62 -12.92 10.04
CA ASN A 81 -12.37 -13.66 9.84
C ASN A 81 -11.25 -12.72 9.39
N ALA A 82 -10.11 -12.82 10.06
CA ALA A 82 -8.91 -12.08 9.71
C ALA A 82 -8.01 -12.93 8.81
N TYR A 83 -7.38 -12.30 7.84
CA TYR A 83 -6.45 -12.92 6.90
C TYR A 83 -5.11 -12.22 6.95
N THR A 84 -4.03 -12.99 6.97
CA THR A 84 -2.66 -12.48 6.88
C THR A 84 -1.81 -13.42 6.06
N PHE A 85 -0.80 -12.87 5.37
CA PHE A 85 0.20 -13.71 4.73
C PHE A 85 1.50 -13.77 5.55
N TYR A 86 2.29 -14.81 5.29
CA TYR A 86 3.63 -14.96 5.84
C TYR A 86 4.52 -15.72 4.83
N THR A 87 5.83 -15.67 5.04
CA THR A 87 6.82 -16.20 4.11
C THR A 87 7.78 -17.21 4.74
N ASN A 88 7.64 -17.48 6.04
CA ASN A 88 8.60 -18.22 6.87
C ASN A 88 9.98 -17.54 7.02
N ASP A 89 10.10 -16.27 6.62
CA ASP A 89 11.31 -15.48 6.82
C ASP A 89 11.08 -14.47 7.96
N LYS A 90 11.66 -14.75 9.11
CA LYS A 90 11.49 -13.93 10.34
C LYS A 90 11.90 -12.46 10.18
N ARG A 91 12.68 -12.11 9.15
CA ARG A 91 13.06 -10.71 8.86
C ARG A 91 11.90 -9.91 8.32
N TYR A 92 10.96 -10.57 7.65
CA TYR A 92 9.85 -9.96 6.92
C TYR A 92 8.49 -10.31 7.51
N ASP A 93 8.35 -11.46 8.19
CA ASP A 93 7.07 -11.91 8.74
C ASP A 93 6.59 -11.03 9.90
N GLU A 94 5.33 -10.65 9.82
CA GLU A 94 4.65 -9.87 10.85
C GLU A 94 3.78 -10.74 11.77
N LEU A 95 3.80 -12.06 11.63
CA LEU A 95 2.95 -13.00 12.39
C LEU A 95 2.97 -12.77 13.89
N PHE A 96 4.15 -12.51 14.46
CA PHE A 96 4.29 -12.22 15.88
C PHE A 96 3.36 -11.07 16.35
N TRP A 97 3.24 -10.01 15.56
CA TRP A 97 2.40 -8.86 15.88
C TRP A 97 0.93 -9.12 15.60
N VAL A 98 0.64 -9.83 14.51
CA VAL A 98 -0.69 -10.28 14.17
C VAL A 98 -1.24 -11.19 15.27
N GLU A 99 -0.49 -12.19 15.69
CA GLU A 99 -0.87 -13.12 16.75
C GLU A 99 -1.07 -12.42 18.09
N SER A 100 -0.22 -11.44 18.43
CA SER A 100 -0.40 -10.63 19.64
C SER A 100 -1.71 -9.83 19.61
N MET A 101 -2.11 -9.34 18.47
CA MET A 101 -3.39 -8.65 18.29
C MET A 101 -4.57 -9.63 18.36
N ILE A 102 -4.44 -10.79 17.74
CA ILE A 102 -5.46 -11.84 17.78
C ILE A 102 -5.65 -12.38 19.21
N GLN A 103 -4.59 -12.49 20.01
CA GLN A 103 -4.71 -12.85 21.43
C GLN A 103 -5.59 -11.87 22.21
N THR A 104 -5.56 -10.59 21.85
CA THR A 104 -6.39 -9.57 22.51
C THR A 104 -7.82 -9.56 21.98
N THR A 105 -8.01 -9.68 20.67
CA THR A 105 -9.32 -9.57 20.02
C THR A 105 -10.08 -10.90 19.92
N GLN A 106 -9.39 -12.04 20.01
CA GLN A 106 -9.94 -13.39 19.82
C GLN A 106 -10.60 -13.60 18.44
N CYS A 107 -10.22 -12.78 17.45
CA CYS A 107 -10.75 -12.90 16.10
C CYS A 107 -10.18 -14.16 15.40
N PRO A 108 -11.00 -14.96 14.71
CA PRO A 108 -10.49 -16.07 13.90
C PRO A 108 -9.47 -15.59 12.86
N LEU A 109 -8.35 -16.31 12.73
CA LEU A 109 -7.23 -15.96 11.86
C LEU A 109 -6.93 -17.05 10.85
N THR A 110 -6.94 -16.70 9.59
CA THR A 110 -6.43 -17.51 8.48
C THR A 110 -5.05 -17.01 8.06
N LYS A 111 -4.04 -17.88 8.15
CA LYS A 111 -2.65 -17.58 7.74
C LYS A 111 -2.38 -18.16 6.36
N VAL A 112 -1.87 -17.35 5.46
CA VAL A 112 -1.62 -17.70 4.05
C VAL A 112 -0.13 -17.71 3.78
N LEU A 113 0.45 -18.89 3.57
CA LEU A 113 1.87 -19.03 3.22
C LEU A 113 2.11 -18.62 1.77
N THR A 114 3.14 -17.81 1.56
CA THR A 114 3.67 -17.46 0.22
C THR A 114 5.13 -17.92 0.15
N THR A 115 5.47 -18.69 -0.87
CA THR A 115 6.80 -19.28 -1.08
C THR A 115 7.43 -18.81 -2.40
N SER A 116 8.75 -18.93 -2.52
CA SER A 116 9.49 -18.48 -3.70
C SER A 116 9.12 -19.25 -4.98
N ASP A 117 8.85 -20.55 -4.88
CA ASP A 117 8.52 -21.42 -6.00
C ASP A 117 7.20 -21.06 -6.73
N GLU A 118 6.28 -20.41 -6.03
CA GLU A 118 5.01 -19.94 -6.59
C GLU A 118 5.12 -18.61 -7.36
N VAL A 119 6.18 -17.84 -7.12
CA VAL A 119 6.28 -16.44 -7.56
C VAL A 119 6.18 -16.29 -9.08
N ILE A 120 6.91 -17.11 -9.85
CA ILE A 120 6.94 -16.95 -11.32
C ILE A 120 5.58 -17.27 -11.94
N SER A 121 4.95 -18.37 -11.54
CA SER A 121 3.64 -18.78 -12.06
C SER A 121 2.54 -17.78 -11.70
N LEU A 122 2.51 -17.36 -10.42
CA LEU A 122 1.53 -16.38 -9.95
C LEU A 122 1.79 -14.99 -10.53
N SER A 123 3.05 -14.58 -10.71
CA SER A 123 3.36 -13.28 -11.32
C SER A 123 2.85 -13.19 -12.75
N LYS A 124 2.94 -14.25 -13.54
CA LYS A 124 2.38 -14.30 -14.89
C LYS A 124 0.86 -14.13 -14.88
N LYS A 125 0.17 -14.90 -14.02
CA LYS A 125 -1.30 -14.80 -13.84
C LYS A 125 -1.71 -13.38 -13.41
N ILE A 126 -1.01 -12.79 -12.47
CA ILE A 126 -1.31 -11.45 -11.95
C ILE A 126 -1.01 -10.37 -12.99
N SER A 127 0.07 -10.48 -13.75
CA SER A 127 0.38 -9.55 -14.85
C SER A 127 -0.77 -9.45 -15.86
N PHE A 128 -1.43 -10.57 -16.17
CA PHE A 128 -2.62 -10.59 -17.02
C PHE A 128 -3.76 -9.75 -16.44
N TYR A 129 -4.04 -9.86 -15.13
CA TYR A 129 -5.10 -9.07 -14.49
C TYR A 129 -4.72 -7.60 -14.27
N GLN A 130 -3.42 -7.33 -14.11
CA GLN A 130 -2.93 -5.96 -13.88
C GLN A 130 -2.87 -5.11 -15.16
N ASP A 131 -2.70 -5.71 -16.35
CA ASP A 131 -2.53 -5.06 -17.67
C ASP A 131 -1.32 -4.09 -17.75
N GLU A 132 -0.56 -3.91 -16.69
CA GLU A 132 0.64 -3.08 -16.63
C GLU A 132 1.56 -3.53 -15.48
N PRO A 133 2.81 -3.03 -15.43
CA PRO A 133 3.72 -3.35 -14.33
C PRO A 133 3.15 -3.00 -12.95
N TYR A 134 3.31 -3.90 -11.99
CA TYR A 134 2.79 -3.76 -10.63
C TYR A 134 3.86 -3.83 -9.53
N GLY A 135 3.46 -3.71 -8.27
CA GLY A 135 4.30 -3.33 -7.16
C GLY A 135 5.36 -4.33 -6.68
N GLY A 136 5.19 -5.64 -6.92
CA GLY A 136 6.16 -6.64 -6.42
C GLY A 136 5.50 -7.88 -5.82
N ILE A 137 6.31 -8.75 -5.23
CA ILE A 137 5.86 -9.98 -4.56
C ILE A 137 4.80 -9.73 -3.47
N PRO A 138 4.77 -8.61 -2.74
CA PRO A 138 3.64 -8.31 -1.85
C PRO A 138 2.28 -8.34 -2.55
N THR A 139 2.20 -7.95 -3.83
CA THR A 139 0.95 -8.05 -4.62
C THR A 139 0.54 -9.51 -4.84
N ILE A 140 1.52 -10.41 -5.00
CA ILE A 140 1.27 -11.86 -5.11
C ILE A 140 0.71 -12.41 -3.80
N ALA A 141 1.33 -12.04 -2.67
CA ALA A 141 0.87 -12.46 -1.35
C ALA A 141 -0.56 -11.98 -1.06
N TYR A 142 -0.90 -10.74 -1.43
CA TYR A 142 -2.27 -10.23 -1.34
C TYR A 142 -3.26 -11.00 -2.24
N SER A 143 -2.86 -11.35 -3.46
CA SER A 143 -3.68 -12.19 -4.36
C SER A 143 -4.04 -13.52 -3.71
N LYS A 144 -3.09 -14.16 -3.01
CA LYS A 144 -3.35 -15.41 -2.27
C LYS A 144 -4.29 -15.19 -1.09
N ILE A 145 -4.23 -14.05 -0.41
CA ILE A 145 -5.18 -13.69 0.64
C ILE A 145 -6.60 -13.62 0.06
N PHE A 146 -6.81 -12.93 -1.05
CA PHE A 146 -8.13 -12.80 -1.68
C PHE A 146 -8.67 -14.16 -2.15
N GLU A 147 -7.82 -15.00 -2.72
CA GLU A 147 -8.17 -16.37 -3.09
C GLU A 147 -8.59 -17.20 -1.86
N SER A 148 -7.82 -17.14 -0.77
CA SER A 148 -8.12 -17.84 0.48
C SER A 148 -9.41 -17.34 1.11
N ALA A 149 -9.65 -16.02 1.12
CA ALA A 149 -10.88 -15.43 1.61
C ALA A 149 -12.09 -15.93 0.82
N ARG A 150 -12.00 -15.90 -0.50
CA ARG A 150 -13.07 -16.41 -1.39
C ARG A 150 -13.38 -17.88 -1.14
N ASN A 151 -12.36 -18.71 -1.01
CA ASN A 151 -12.50 -20.16 -0.77
C ASN A 151 -13.13 -20.45 0.60
N ASN A 152 -12.94 -19.56 1.58
CA ASN A 152 -13.56 -19.64 2.91
C ASN A 152 -14.95 -18.96 2.97
N GLY A 153 -15.52 -18.58 1.83
CA GLY A 153 -16.84 -17.92 1.77
C GLY A 153 -16.86 -16.47 2.24
N THR A 154 -15.71 -15.83 2.40
CA THR A 154 -15.58 -14.39 2.70
C THR A 154 -15.50 -13.62 1.38
N LEU A 155 -16.53 -12.87 1.06
CA LEU A 155 -16.68 -12.19 -0.24
C LEU A 155 -16.29 -10.73 -0.18
N VAL A 156 -16.18 -10.15 1.01
CA VAL A 156 -15.81 -8.77 1.25
C VAL A 156 -14.65 -8.74 2.25
N LEU A 157 -13.59 -8.04 1.92
CA LEU A 157 -12.48 -7.75 2.83
C LEU A 157 -12.37 -6.25 3.09
N LEU A 158 -12.10 -5.88 4.35
CA LEU A 158 -11.71 -4.55 4.74
C LEU A 158 -10.19 -4.47 4.88
N ASP A 159 -9.59 -3.37 4.41
CA ASP A 159 -8.16 -3.11 4.51
C ASP A 159 -7.87 -1.76 5.15
N GLY A 160 -6.64 -1.56 5.58
CA GLY A 160 -6.18 -0.41 6.36
C GLY A 160 -5.48 0.67 5.55
N GLN A 161 -5.72 0.80 4.25
CA GLN A 161 -5.06 1.80 3.41
C GLN A 161 -5.51 3.23 3.73
N GLY A 162 -4.59 4.19 3.62
CA GLY A 162 -4.87 5.62 3.70
C GLY A 162 -4.44 6.31 5.00
N MET A 163 -4.13 5.58 6.07
CA MET A 163 -3.74 6.17 7.35
C MET A 163 -2.35 6.84 7.32
N ASP A 164 -1.42 6.29 6.54
CA ASP A 164 -0.08 6.88 6.39
C ASP A 164 -0.15 8.27 5.75
N GLU A 165 -0.99 8.45 4.77
CA GLU A 165 -1.18 9.72 4.07
C GLU A 165 -1.95 10.72 4.91
N GLN A 166 -2.89 10.29 5.74
CA GLN A 166 -3.68 11.15 6.60
C GLN A 166 -2.91 11.64 7.82
N TRP A 167 -2.24 10.73 8.53
CA TRP A 167 -1.61 10.95 9.81
C TRP A 167 -0.08 10.98 9.74
N ALA A 168 0.48 11.29 8.57
CA ALA A 168 1.91 11.44 8.35
C ALA A 168 2.75 10.23 8.79
N GLY A 169 2.39 9.03 8.31
CA GLY A 169 3.00 7.77 8.74
C GLY A 169 4.30 7.37 8.01
N TYR A 170 4.69 8.03 6.93
CA TYR A 170 5.93 7.71 6.22
C TYR A 170 7.14 8.45 6.80
N ASP A 171 8.29 7.79 6.87
CA ASP A 171 9.52 8.35 7.43
C ASP A 171 10.04 9.56 6.66
N TYR A 172 9.84 9.62 5.36
CA TYR A 172 10.24 10.76 4.55
C TYR A 172 9.39 12.03 4.76
N TYR A 173 8.30 11.95 5.50
CA TYR A 173 7.57 13.15 5.94
C TYR A 173 8.30 13.93 7.04
N THR A 174 9.19 13.27 7.78
CA THR A 174 9.95 13.88 8.89
C THR A 174 11.43 14.02 8.58
N LYS A 175 11.94 13.22 7.65
CA LYS A 175 13.35 13.21 7.26
C LYS A 175 13.55 13.98 5.95
N ASN A 176 14.61 13.80 5.29
CA ASN A 176 14.97 14.53 4.08
C ASN A 176 13.88 14.43 2.99
N ILE A 177 13.35 15.57 2.58
CA ILE A 177 12.21 15.76 1.65
C ILE A 177 12.43 15.11 0.26
N ASN A 178 13.66 14.79 -0.10
CA ASN A 178 13.99 14.16 -1.39
C ASN A 178 13.69 12.66 -1.45
N ALA A 179 13.43 12.00 -0.33
CA ALA A 179 13.02 10.59 -0.31
C ALA A 179 11.54 10.47 -0.72
N ILE A 180 11.26 9.54 -1.64
CA ILE A 180 9.89 9.25 -2.14
C ILE A 180 9.44 7.82 -1.83
N ILE A 181 10.34 7.01 -1.25
CA ILE A 181 10.10 5.62 -0.92
C ILE A 181 10.63 5.37 0.49
N GLN A 182 9.79 4.80 1.33
CA GLN A 182 10.15 4.47 2.70
C GLN A 182 11.31 3.46 2.74
N GLY A 183 12.28 3.70 3.60
CA GLY A 183 13.40 2.81 3.86
C GLY A 183 14.52 2.84 2.82
N LEU A 184 14.37 3.53 1.67
CA LEU A 184 15.44 3.64 0.68
C LEU A 184 16.27 4.91 0.85
N LYS A 185 17.59 4.77 0.71
CA LYS A 185 18.56 5.88 0.71
C LYS A 185 18.85 6.39 -0.70
N THR A 186 18.69 5.52 -1.70
CA THR A 186 18.97 5.79 -3.11
C THR A 186 17.71 5.63 -3.97
N THR A 187 17.79 6.06 -5.23
CA THR A 187 16.70 5.83 -6.18
C THR A 187 16.56 4.33 -6.51
N PRO A 188 15.33 3.78 -6.52
CA PRO A 188 15.10 2.40 -6.94
C PRO A 188 15.18 2.22 -8.45
N PHE A 189 15.21 3.32 -9.21
CA PHE A 189 15.24 3.29 -10.66
C PHE A 189 16.68 3.12 -11.16
N ARG A 190 16.82 2.45 -12.32
CA ARG A 190 18.08 2.26 -13.05
C ARG A 190 17.94 2.80 -14.48
N PRO A 191 17.88 4.13 -14.66
CA PRO A 191 17.67 4.73 -15.98
C PRO A 191 18.82 4.47 -16.95
N ASN A 192 20.01 4.12 -16.43
CA ASN A 192 21.20 3.77 -17.22
C ASN A 192 21.01 2.47 -18.04
N VAL A 193 20.06 1.61 -17.69
CA VAL A 193 19.73 0.42 -18.52
C VAL A 193 18.86 0.74 -19.74
N LEU A 194 18.42 1.99 -19.88
CA LEU A 194 17.64 2.42 -21.03
C LEU A 194 18.51 3.26 -21.98
N LYS A 195 18.35 3.06 -23.28
CA LYS A 195 19.03 3.91 -24.28
C LYS A 195 18.61 5.35 -24.15
N ARG A 196 19.56 6.25 -24.36
CA ARG A 196 19.38 7.71 -24.23
C ARG A 196 18.19 8.25 -25.04
N GLU A 197 17.99 7.71 -26.24
CA GLU A 197 16.88 8.11 -27.13
C GLU A 197 15.52 7.74 -26.56
N PHE A 198 15.43 6.59 -25.87
CA PHE A 198 14.22 6.18 -25.19
C PHE A 198 14.00 7.02 -23.91
N LEU A 199 15.03 7.27 -23.13
CA LEU A 199 14.97 8.13 -21.94
C LEU A 199 14.50 9.56 -22.25
N LYS A 200 14.82 10.11 -23.40
CA LYS A 200 14.34 11.45 -23.82
C LYS A 200 12.82 11.53 -23.94
N LYS A 201 12.12 10.40 -24.09
CA LYS A 201 10.65 10.34 -24.13
C LYS A 201 10.03 10.39 -22.74
N ALA A 202 10.80 10.14 -21.68
CA ALA A 202 10.32 10.19 -20.31
C ALA A 202 10.25 11.64 -19.81
N SER A 203 9.13 11.99 -19.20
CA SER A 203 8.96 13.24 -18.47
C SER A 203 8.90 12.98 -16.98
N LYS A 204 9.58 13.83 -16.20
CA LYS A 204 9.45 13.79 -14.75
C LYS A 204 8.08 14.35 -14.36
N PRO A 205 7.24 13.61 -13.63
CA PRO A 205 5.93 14.11 -13.24
C PRO A 205 6.07 15.32 -12.29
N VAL A 206 5.26 16.33 -12.53
CA VAL A 206 5.16 17.52 -11.68
C VAL A 206 3.83 17.46 -10.92
N TYR A 207 3.90 17.49 -9.61
CA TYR A 207 2.73 17.43 -8.74
C TYR A 207 2.35 18.81 -8.22
N LYS A 208 1.06 19.05 -8.08
CA LYS A 208 0.55 20.30 -7.47
C LYS A 208 1.01 20.41 -6.02
N LYS A 209 1.33 21.62 -5.59
CA LYS A 209 1.70 21.99 -4.22
C LYS A 209 0.75 23.09 -3.72
N PRO A 210 -0.49 22.73 -3.32
CA PRO A 210 -1.51 23.74 -2.97
C PRO A 210 -1.38 24.31 -1.56
N PHE A 211 -0.44 23.82 -0.73
CA PHE A 211 -0.26 24.20 0.65
C PHE A 211 1.06 24.94 0.91
N SER A 212 1.09 25.77 1.92
CA SER A 212 2.32 26.46 2.39
C SER A 212 3.31 25.47 3.03
N GLU A 213 2.81 24.49 3.78
CA GLU A 213 3.63 23.48 4.42
C GLU A 213 4.00 22.34 3.47
N GLU A 214 5.30 22.07 3.34
CA GLU A 214 5.80 21.03 2.43
C GLU A 214 5.30 19.63 2.81
N ILE A 215 5.15 19.35 4.10
CA ILE A 215 4.63 18.06 4.56
C ILE A 215 3.19 17.83 4.06
N LEU A 216 2.35 18.85 4.04
CA LEU A 216 0.99 18.74 3.50
C LEU A 216 1.01 18.52 1.98
N ASN A 217 1.96 19.12 1.27
CA ASN A 217 2.14 18.86 -0.15
C ASN A 217 2.59 17.43 -0.43
N LEU A 218 3.46 16.85 0.41
CA LEU A 218 3.86 15.45 0.31
C LEU A 218 2.69 14.51 0.61
N GLN A 219 1.92 14.77 1.66
CA GLN A 219 0.71 14.00 1.97
C GLN A 219 -0.32 14.08 0.82
N TYR A 220 -0.54 15.28 0.27
CA TYR A 220 -1.42 15.50 -0.87
C TYR A 220 -0.97 14.75 -2.13
N ARG A 221 0.34 14.81 -2.42
CA ARG A 221 0.93 14.03 -3.53
C ARG A 221 0.67 12.55 -3.37
N ASP A 222 0.90 12.01 -2.18
CA ASP A 222 0.80 10.56 -1.92
C ASP A 222 -0.66 10.09 -1.92
N LEU A 223 -1.58 10.94 -1.44
CA LEU A 223 -3.01 10.66 -1.43
C LEU A 223 -3.63 10.68 -2.84
N PHE A 224 -3.22 11.63 -3.71
CA PHE A 224 -3.91 11.86 -4.98
C PHE A 224 -3.14 11.43 -6.23
N TYR A 225 -1.82 11.22 -6.15
CA TYR A 225 -1.00 10.99 -7.35
C TYR A 225 -0.10 9.77 -7.29
N THR A 226 0.42 9.39 -6.12
CA THR A 226 1.49 8.39 -6.08
C THR A 226 1.13 7.14 -5.30
N LYS A 227 0.84 7.22 -4.01
CA LYS A 227 0.68 6.03 -3.15
C LYS A 227 -0.72 5.42 -3.26
N ILE A 228 -1.73 6.16 -2.86
CA ILE A 228 -3.11 5.65 -2.78
C ILE A 228 -3.66 5.23 -4.15
N PRO A 229 -3.57 6.03 -5.24
CA PRO A 229 -4.09 5.60 -6.53
C PRO A 229 -3.47 4.31 -7.03
N ARG A 230 -2.15 4.14 -6.80
CA ARG A 230 -1.43 2.93 -7.20
C ARG A 230 -1.81 1.72 -6.33
N ALA A 231 -1.88 1.90 -5.00
CA ALA A 231 -2.23 0.82 -4.08
C ALA A 231 -3.67 0.33 -4.33
N LEU A 232 -4.62 1.24 -4.45
CA LEU A 232 -6.01 0.91 -4.77
C LEU A 232 -6.13 0.16 -6.09
N ARG A 233 -5.44 0.63 -7.13
CA ARG A 233 -5.47 -0.02 -8.43
C ARG A 233 -4.93 -1.46 -8.36
N PHE A 234 -3.79 -1.67 -7.72
CA PHE A 234 -3.21 -3.02 -7.62
C PHE A 234 -4.12 -3.95 -6.83
N ASN A 235 -4.61 -3.48 -5.69
CA ASN A 235 -5.43 -4.29 -4.79
C ASN A 235 -6.81 -4.59 -5.38
N ASP A 236 -7.47 -3.61 -5.99
CA ASP A 236 -8.77 -3.80 -6.64
C ASP A 236 -8.70 -4.85 -7.74
N ARG A 237 -7.71 -4.76 -8.65
CA ARG A 237 -7.56 -5.72 -9.73
C ARG A 237 -7.32 -7.15 -9.24
N ILE A 238 -6.47 -7.35 -8.25
CA ILE A 238 -6.21 -8.71 -7.75
C ILE A 238 -7.34 -9.23 -6.86
N SER A 239 -8.03 -8.38 -6.11
CA SER A 239 -9.20 -8.80 -5.33
C SER A 239 -10.34 -9.23 -6.24
N MET A 240 -10.61 -8.44 -7.29
CA MET A 240 -11.64 -8.76 -8.28
C MET A 240 -11.26 -9.95 -9.17
N ALA A 241 -9.97 -10.22 -9.39
CA ALA A 241 -9.54 -11.46 -10.05
C ALA A 241 -9.97 -12.74 -9.29
N HIS A 242 -10.19 -12.61 -7.98
CA HIS A 242 -10.73 -13.66 -7.12
C HIS A 242 -12.20 -13.45 -6.73
N SER A 243 -12.88 -12.48 -7.34
CA SER A 243 -14.28 -12.12 -7.01
C SER A 243 -14.47 -11.81 -5.52
N THR A 244 -13.50 -11.12 -4.92
CA THR A 244 -13.53 -10.64 -3.54
C THR A 244 -13.54 -9.12 -3.57
N GLU A 245 -14.57 -8.50 -2.99
CA GLU A 245 -14.69 -7.05 -2.91
C GLU A 245 -13.76 -6.51 -1.81
N LEU A 246 -12.97 -5.49 -2.13
CA LEU A 246 -12.12 -4.79 -1.16
C LEU A 246 -12.73 -3.44 -0.77
N ARG A 247 -12.79 -3.16 0.51
CA ARG A 247 -13.30 -1.91 1.06
C ARG A 247 -12.27 -1.24 1.97
N GLU A 248 -12.16 0.08 1.83
CA GLU A 248 -11.16 0.92 2.52
C GLU A 248 -11.84 1.92 3.46
N PRO A 249 -12.14 1.53 4.72
CA PRO A 249 -12.84 2.42 5.65
C PRO A 249 -12.11 3.73 5.93
N PHE A 250 -10.79 3.71 5.95
CA PHE A 250 -9.98 4.89 6.23
C PHE A 250 -9.96 5.90 5.08
N LEU A 251 -10.33 5.50 3.87
CA LEU A 251 -10.43 6.39 2.71
C LEU A 251 -11.82 7.05 2.58
N ASP A 252 -12.64 7.01 3.61
CA ASP A 252 -13.83 7.87 3.68
C ASP A 252 -13.41 9.34 3.56
N HIS A 253 -13.98 10.06 2.60
CA HIS A 253 -13.58 11.44 2.34
C HIS A 253 -13.69 12.34 3.58
N ARG A 254 -14.67 12.11 4.45
CA ARG A 254 -14.86 12.86 5.72
C ARG A 254 -13.70 12.63 6.68
N LEU A 255 -13.24 11.38 6.80
CA LEU A 255 -12.06 11.04 7.61
C LEU A 255 -10.79 11.68 7.05
N VAL A 256 -10.59 11.55 5.74
CA VAL A 256 -9.42 12.10 5.04
C VAL A 256 -9.36 13.62 5.20
N GLU A 257 -10.47 14.31 4.93
CA GLU A 257 -10.57 15.76 5.04
C GLU A 257 -10.31 16.22 6.47
N TYR A 258 -10.94 15.57 7.44
CA TYR A 258 -10.80 15.91 8.86
C TYR A 258 -9.38 15.68 9.36
N ALA A 259 -8.79 14.50 9.13
CA ALA A 259 -7.43 14.18 9.55
C ALA A 259 -6.38 15.07 8.87
N PHE A 260 -6.56 15.33 7.56
CA PHE A 260 -5.63 16.15 6.79
C PHE A 260 -5.58 17.60 7.32
N SER A 261 -6.72 18.13 7.73
CA SER A 261 -6.83 19.51 8.25
C SER A 261 -6.21 19.72 9.63
N GLN A 262 -5.88 18.66 10.38
CA GLN A 262 -5.41 18.74 11.75
C GLN A 262 -3.96 19.24 11.83
N PRO A 263 -3.59 19.93 12.95
CA PRO A 263 -2.24 20.39 13.19
C PRO A 263 -1.21 19.28 13.11
N LEU A 264 -0.01 19.59 12.59
CA LEU A 264 1.08 18.63 12.47
C LEU A 264 1.47 18.00 13.81
N LEU A 265 1.35 18.76 14.92
CA LEU A 265 1.59 18.27 16.28
C LEU A 265 0.71 17.08 16.68
N TYR A 266 -0.50 16.97 16.11
CA TYR A 266 -1.39 15.83 16.35
C TYR A 266 -1.04 14.62 15.48
N LYS A 267 -0.34 14.86 14.38
CA LYS A 267 0.14 13.81 13.46
C LYS A 267 1.50 13.25 13.89
N ILE A 268 2.41 14.15 14.30
CA ILE A 268 3.78 13.79 14.69
C ILE A 268 4.11 14.51 15.99
N LYS A 269 4.46 13.76 17.03
CA LYS A 269 4.88 14.29 18.31
C LYS A 269 6.11 13.52 18.80
N GLU A 270 7.17 14.24 19.19
CA GLU A 270 8.42 13.66 19.72
C GLU A 270 9.02 12.57 18.79
N GLY A 271 8.92 12.75 17.47
CA GLY A 271 9.36 11.79 16.47
C GLY A 271 8.42 10.60 16.25
N ILE A 272 7.33 10.49 17.00
CA ILE A 272 6.32 9.45 16.86
C ILE A 272 5.31 9.86 15.79
N GLN A 273 5.28 9.14 14.71
CA GLN A 273 4.32 9.31 13.60
C GLN A 273 2.96 8.70 13.93
N LYS A 274 1.88 9.22 13.28
CA LYS A 274 0.49 8.79 13.55
C LYS A 274 0.12 8.95 15.04
N TYR A 275 0.63 9.98 15.69
CA TYR A 275 0.55 10.11 17.15
C TYR A 275 -0.89 9.99 17.67
N MET A 276 -1.84 10.75 17.10
CA MET A 276 -3.24 10.67 17.52
C MET A 276 -3.86 9.29 17.26
N LEU A 277 -3.56 8.67 16.12
CA LEU A 277 -4.07 7.33 15.83
C LEU A 277 -3.56 6.31 16.85
N ARG A 278 -2.28 6.37 17.20
CA ARG A 278 -1.69 5.49 18.22
C ARG A 278 -2.31 5.70 19.60
N ASP A 279 -2.61 6.94 19.94
CA ASP A 279 -3.28 7.28 21.20
C ASP A 279 -4.74 6.78 21.22
N ILE A 280 -5.43 6.76 20.09
CA ILE A 280 -6.75 6.14 19.94
C ILE A 280 -6.65 4.62 20.12
N VAL A 281 -5.73 3.97 19.43
CA VAL A 281 -5.57 2.50 19.45
C VAL A 281 -5.19 1.98 20.84
N ARG A 282 -4.45 2.77 21.61
CA ARG A 282 -4.06 2.49 22.99
C ARG A 282 -5.26 2.26 23.93
N GLU A 283 -6.43 2.78 23.60
CA GLU A 283 -7.64 2.52 24.37
C GLU A 283 -8.17 1.08 24.23
N PHE A 284 -7.74 0.35 23.20
CA PHE A 284 -8.24 -0.97 22.85
C PHE A 284 -7.17 -2.06 22.88
N LEU A 285 -5.93 -1.69 22.61
CA LEU A 285 -4.81 -2.59 22.45
C LEU A 285 -3.66 -2.21 23.37
N THR A 286 -2.75 -3.13 23.60
CA THR A 286 -1.57 -2.88 24.43
C THR A 286 -0.63 -1.83 23.82
N ASP A 287 0.17 -1.17 24.66
CA ASP A 287 1.20 -0.21 24.22
C ASP A 287 2.17 -0.85 23.22
N ARG A 288 2.46 -2.14 23.36
CA ARG A 288 3.30 -2.90 22.44
C ARG A 288 2.77 -2.85 21.00
N ILE A 289 1.46 -2.92 20.80
CA ILE A 289 0.83 -2.86 19.47
C ILE A 289 0.68 -1.41 19.04
N SER A 290 0.15 -0.55 19.92
CA SER A 290 -0.13 0.84 19.61
C SER A 290 1.10 1.65 19.24
N PHE A 291 2.24 1.36 19.86
CA PHE A 291 3.53 2.00 19.58
C PHE A 291 4.52 1.11 18.83
N ALA A 292 4.04 0.03 18.20
CA ALA A 292 4.89 -0.78 17.34
C ALA A 292 5.61 0.09 16.29
N PRO A 293 6.90 -0.18 16.02
CA PRO A 293 7.64 0.57 15.02
C PRO A 293 7.00 0.41 13.64
N LYS A 294 7.07 1.47 12.82
CA LYS A 294 6.59 1.38 11.43
C LYS A 294 7.44 0.35 10.69
N ARG A 295 6.76 -0.64 10.15
CA ARG A 295 7.33 -1.63 9.23
C ARG A 295 6.61 -1.50 7.90
N PRO A 296 7.33 -1.38 6.79
CA PRO A 296 6.72 -1.51 5.49
C PRO A 296 6.30 -2.97 5.29
N LEU A 297 5.14 -3.19 4.69
CA LEU A 297 4.74 -4.52 4.24
C LEU A 297 5.77 -5.02 3.23
N GLN A 298 6.48 -6.07 3.57
CA GLN A 298 7.60 -6.59 2.79
C GLN A 298 7.52 -8.11 2.66
N THR A 299 8.17 -8.59 1.63
CA THR A 299 8.47 -9.99 1.38
C THR A 299 9.97 -10.13 1.11
N PRO A 300 10.56 -11.31 1.21
CA PRO A 300 11.98 -11.52 0.88
C PRO A 300 12.26 -11.38 -0.63
N GLN A 301 11.64 -10.41 -1.28
CA GLN A 301 11.76 -10.21 -2.74
C GLN A 301 13.21 -10.06 -3.18
N ARG A 302 14.02 -9.32 -2.41
CA ARG A 302 15.43 -9.12 -2.75
C ARG A 302 16.20 -10.43 -2.73
N GLU A 303 15.98 -11.23 -1.70
CA GLU A 303 16.66 -12.50 -1.49
C GLU A 303 16.17 -13.56 -2.49
N TRP A 304 14.87 -13.67 -2.68
CA TRP A 304 14.30 -14.66 -3.61
C TRP A 304 14.73 -14.41 -5.06
N LEU A 305 14.71 -13.15 -5.53
CA LEU A 305 15.12 -12.83 -6.89
C LEU A 305 16.63 -13.04 -7.14
N ALA A 306 17.47 -12.89 -6.11
CA ALA A 306 18.92 -13.13 -6.20
C ALA A 306 19.32 -14.57 -5.87
N GLY A 307 18.45 -15.33 -5.21
CA GLY A 307 18.65 -16.70 -4.72
C GLY A 307 17.81 -17.72 -5.45
N ASP A 308 16.69 -18.13 -4.82
CA ASP A 308 15.83 -19.22 -5.29
C ASP A 308 15.31 -19.04 -6.72
N LEU A 309 15.07 -17.80 -7.13
CA LEU A 309 14.52 -17.44 -8.46
C LEU A 309 15.60 -16.94 -9.44
N LYS A 310 16.87 -17.01 -9.04
CA LYS A 310 17.98 -16.43 -9.82
C LYS A 310 18.02 -16.91 -11.27
N GLU A 311 17.83 -18.20 -11.51
CA GLU A 311 17.91 -18.79 -12.84
C GLU A 311 16.77 -18.31 -13.73
N GLN A 312 15.53 -18.36 -13.21
CA GLN A 312 14.34 -17.89 -13.91
C GLN A 312 14.41 -16.41 -14.23
N VAL A 313 14.85 -15.58 -13.26
CA VAL A 313 15.04 -14.16 -13.47
C VAL A 313 16.14 -13.88 -14.50
N SER A 314 17.26 -14.62 -14.45
CA SER A 314 18.32 -14.51 -15.45
C SER A 314 17.82 -14.83 -16.85
N GLN A 315 17.00 -15.89 -16.99
CA GLN A 315 16.36 -16.22 -18.25
C GLN A 315 15.47 -15.08 -18.76
N MET A 316 14.58 -14.57 -17.91
CA MET A 316 13.67 -13.46 -18.26
C MET A 316 14.43 -12.19 -18.67
N ILE A 317 15.52 -11.83 -17.95
CA ILE A 317 16.37 -10.71 -18.33
C ILE A 317 17.05 -10.96 -19.68
N ASN A 318 17.49 -12.19 -19.94
CA ASN A 318 18.09 -12.56 -21.22
C ASN A 318 17.07 -12.45 -22.37
N GLU A 319 15.78 -12.76 -22.14
CA GLU A 319 14.72 -12.64 -23.14
C GLU A 319 14.50 -11.19 -23.59
N ILE A 320 14.82 -10.19 -22.73
CA ILE A 320 14.78 -8.76 -23.11
C ILE A 320 15.64 -8.49 -24.35
N LYS A 321 16.78 -9.17 -24.51
CA LYS A 321 17.70 -8.99 -25.64
C LYS A 321 17.05 -9.34 -26.99
N TYR A 322 16.15 -10.32 -26.97
CA TYR A 322 15.49 -10.86 -28.17
C TYR A 322 14.07 -10.34 -28.35
N SER A 323 13.58 -9.53 -27.39
CA SER A 323 12.25 -8.94 -27.48
C SER A 323 12.17 -7.89 -28.60
N LYS A 324 10.99 -7.68 -29.14
CA LYS A 324 10.75 -6.63 -30.17
C LYS A 324 11.11 -5.20 -29.69
N PHE A 325 11.19 -5.01 -28.39
CA PHE A 325 11.55 -3.73 -27.76
C PHE A 325 12.99 -3.69 -27.20
N SER A 326 13.84 -4.67 -27.55
CA SER A 326 15.25 -4.71 -27.13
C SER A 326 16.01 -3.43 -27.44
N HIS A 327 15.60 -2.73 -28.52
CA HIS A 327 16.16 -1.44 -28.93
C HIS A 327 15.92 -0.30 -27.92
N TRP A 328 15.08 -0.49 -26.88
CA TRP A 328 14.94 0.47 -25.78
C TRP A 328 16.02 0.34 -24.72
N PHE A 329 16.68 -0.81 -24.65
CA PHE A 329 17.62 -1.15 -23.58
C PHE A 329 19.07 -1.04 -24.02
N ASP A 330 19.91 -0.59 -23.11
CA ASP A 330 21.35 -0.79 -23.14
C ASP A 330 21.64 -2.15 -22.49
N ILE A 331 21.83 -3.16 -23.30
CA ILE A 331 21.97 -4.56 -22.85
C ILE A 331 23.21 -4.74 -21.96
N THR A 332 24.31 -4.06 -22.28
CA THR A 332 25.55 -4.14 -21.48
C THR A 332 25.32 -3.56 -20.07
N CYS A 333 24.63 -2.42 -19.98
CA CYS A 333 24.26 -1.85 -18.69
C CYS A 333 23.27 -2.72 -17.93
N LEU A 334 22.29 -3.32 -18.61
CA LEU A 334 21.31 -4.22 -18.01
C LEU A 334 21.99 -5.44 -17.37
N GLU A 335 22.92 -6.09 -18.08
CA GLU A 335 23.69 -7.23 -17.58
C GLU A 335 24.55 -6.85 -16.38
N LYS A 336 25.20 -5.71 -16.44
CA LYS A 336 26.01 -5.19 -15.34
C LYS A 336 25.19 -4.91 -14.08
N GLU A 337 24.01 -4.28 -14.21
CA GLU A 337 23.12 -4.03 -13.07
C GLU A 337 22.57 -5.33 -12.49
N TRP A 338 22.28 -6.33 -13.31
CA TRP A 338 21.89 -7.65 -12.84
C TRP A 338 23.03 -8.36 -12.07
N ASP A 339 24.26 -8.32 -12.58
CA ASP A 339 25.43 -8.87 -11.90
C ASP A 339 25.66 -8.19 -10.54
N HIS A 340 25.59 -6.86 -10.48
CA HIS A 340 25.68 -6.11 -9.23
C HIS A 340 24.59 -6.51 -8.22
N TYR A 341 23.35 -6.73 -8.73
CA TYR A 341 22.26 -7.16 -7.88
C TYR A 341 22.50 -8.55 -7.29
N GLN A 342 22.92 -9.51 -8.10
CA GLN A 342 23.27 -10.87 -7.65
C GLN A 342 24.37 -10.90 -6.60
N LYS A 343 25.34 -9.99 -6.68
CA LYS A 343 26.43 -9.84 -5.72
C LYS A 343 26.03 -9.09 -4.44
N GLY A 344 24.76 -8.76 -4.27
CA GLY A 344 24.25 -8.05 -3.09
C GLY A 344 24.66 -6.59 -2.98
N GLN A 345 25.13 -5.98 -4.06
CA GLN A 345 25.63 -4.59 -4.09
C GLN A 345 24.49 -3.55 -4.19
N GLN A 346 23.23 -3.99 -4.15
CA GLN A 346 22.04 -3.16 -4.33
C GLN A 346 21.09 -3.28 -3.13
N ASP A 347 20.54 -2.16 -2.69
CA ASP A 347 19.60 -2.06 -1.57
C ASP A 347 18.12 -2.19 -1.98
N SER A 348 17.83 -2.24 -3.29
CA SER A 348 16.48 -2.32 -3.84
C SER A 348 16.36 -3.41 -4.90
N SER A 349 15.25 -4.14 -4.88
CA SER A 349 14.86 -5.14 -5.88
C SER A 349 13.86 -4.60 -6.91
N PHE A 350 13.44 -3.35 -6.77
CA PHE A 350 12.35 -2.79 -7.58
C PHE A 350 12.65 -2.82 -9.09
N HIS A 351 13.86 -2.46 -9.50
CA HIS A 351 14.24 -2.46 -10.92
C HIS A 351 14.22 -3.86 -11.53
N VAL A 352 14.72 -4.87 -10.82
CA VAL A 352 14.68 -6.27 -11.27
C VAL A 352 13.23 -6.73 -11.45
N TRP A 353 12.38 -6.41 -10.47
CA TRP A 353 10.96 -6.71 -10.54
C TRP A 353 10.29 -6.03 -11.77
N GLN A 354 10.64 -4.79 -12.09
CA GLN A 354 10.12 -4.10 -13.28
C GLN A 354 10.60 -4.75 -14.59
N TRP A 355 11.84 -5.25 -14.66
CA TRP A 355 12.31 -6.00 -15.82
C TRP A 355 11.54 -7.30 -16.02
N MET A 356 11.25 -8.03 -14.93
CA MET A 356 10.40 -9.23 -15.00
C MET A 356 8.98 -8.88 -15.47
N ASN A 357 8.37 -7.84 -14.93
CA ASN A 357 7.04 -7.40 -15.40
C ASN A 357 7.06 -7.05 -16.90
N TYR A 358 8.11 -6.39 -17.34
CA TYR A 358 8.26 -6.07 -18.77
C TYR A 358 8.25 -7.33 -19.63
N THR A 359 9.05 -8.34 -19.30
CA THR A 359 9.08 -9.60 -20.07
C THR A 359 7.73 -10.31 -20.08
N GLN A 360 7.01 -10.32 -18.97
CA GLN A 360 5.68 -10.95 -18.87
C GLN A 360 4.57 -10.23 -19.66
N LEU A 361 4.74 -8.95 -19.93
CA LEU A 361 3.75 -8.14 -20.66
C LEU A 361 4.02 -8.08 -22.17
N VAL A 362 5.26 -8.35 -22.61
CA VAL A 362 5.63 -8.22 -24.03
C VAL A 362 5.81 -9.55 -24.76
N ASN A 363 5.86 -10.65 -24.04
CA ASN A 363 5.89 -12.03 -24.51
C ASN A 363 4.53 -12.69 -24.33
#